data_5d2124459ad738ed32e1a56a5ec13ddf
#
_entry.id   5d2124459ad738ed32e1a56a5ec13ddf
#
_cell.length_a   1.000
_cell.length_b   1.000
_cell.length_c   1.000
_cell.angle_alpha   90.00
_cell.angle_beta   90.00
_cell.angle_gamma   90.00
#
_symmetry.space_group_name_H-M   'P 1'
#
loop_
_entity.id
_entity.type
_entity.pdbx_description
1 polymer ?
#
loop_
_entity_poly.entity_id
_entity_poly.type
_entity_poly.pdbx_seq_one_letter_code
_entity_poly.pdbx_strand_id
1 'polypeptide(L)'
;MHLKQKIFYISIGAILLAVFQVGFYLLPRFALADSHQAHETAHKPQPVKTLNLINYPLGGKSEYLEWVKEVGPSLVTEEVARVRSYDNFEGTNPHRLVEIEFNSIEDMQKFQRRSEIQALLQDMSNHTSSSKAYTFIQRSDYVKLSP
;
A
#
# COMPACT_ATOMS: atom_id res chain seq x y z
N MET A 1 14.24 -19.02 -29.04
CA MET A 1 14.35 -18.21 -27.80
C MET A 1 14.63 -19.16 -26.65
N HIS A 2 15.79 -19.01 -25.99
CA HIS A 2 16.47 -20.09 -25.27
C HIS A 2 15.83 -20.42 -23.91
N LEU A 3 15.64 -21.73 -23.66
CA LEU A 3 15.15 -22.31 -22.39
C LEU A 3 15.89 -21.79 -21.16
N LYS A 4 17.17 -21.45 -21.28
CA LYS A 4 18.01 -20.87 -20.21
C LYS A 4 17.55 -19.51 -19.72
N GLN A 5 16.93 -18.67 -20.56
CA GLN A 5 16.38 -17.37 -20.13
C GLN A 5 15.12 -17.54 -19.29
N LYS A 6 14.24 -18.49 -19.61
CA LYS A 6 13.02 -18.73 -18.82
C LYS A 6 13.34 -19.24 -17.40
N ILE A 7 14.36 -20.06 -17.24
CA ILE A 7 14.78 -20.58 -15.93
C ILE A 7 15.35 -19.45 -15.06
N PHE A 8 16.07 -18.48 -15.66
CA PHE A 8 16.65 -17.35 -14.93
C PHE A 8 15.58 -16.42 -14.35
N TYR A 9 14.50 -16.12 -15.09
CA TYR A 9 13.39 -15.29 -14.60
C TYR A 9 12.55 -15.97 -13.52
N ILE A 10 12.38 -17.31 -13.60
CA ILE A 10 11.67 -18.07 -12.55
C ILE A 10 12.47 -18.06 -11.25
N SER A 11 13.79 -18.13 -11.31
CA SER A 11 14.66 -18.09 -10.12
C SER A 11 14.65 -16.73 -9.42
N ILE A 12 14.61 -15.62 -10.17
CA ILE A 12 14.55 -14.26 -9.62
C ILE A 12 13.18 -13.99 -8.97
N GLY A 13 12.10 -14.47 -9.58
CA GLY A 13 10.76 -14.36 -9.02
C GLY A 13 10.62 -15.08 -7.68
N ALA A 14 11.19 -16.29 -7.55
CA ALA A 14 11.15 -17.08 -6.33
C ALA A 14 11.96 -16.44 -5.17
N ILE A 15 13.09 -15.79 -5.47
CA ILE A 15 13.92 -15.12 -4.47
C ILE A 15 13.22 -13.84 -3.95
N LEU A 16 12.55 -13.08 -4.81
CA LEU A 16 11.78 -11.90 -4.42
C LEU A 16 10.58 -12.26 -3.53
N LEU A 17 9.90 -13.38 -3.81
CA LEU A 17 8.80 -13.86 -2.98
C LEU A 17 9.26 -14.29 -1.58
N ALA A 18 10.45 -14.90 -1.48
CA ALA A 18 11.02 -15.34 -0.21
C ALA A 18 11.42 -14.17 0.70
N VAL A 19 11.91 -13.07 0.14
CA VAL A 19 12.27 -11.86 0.92
C VAL A 19 11.01 -11.17 1.49
N PHE A 20 9.88 -11.23 0.78
CA PHE A 20 8.62 -10.67 1.27
C PHE A 20 8.00 -11.50 2.41
N GLN A 21 8.17 -12.83 2.38
CA GLN A 21 7.65 -13.71 3.43
C GLN A 21 8.49 -13.67 4.72
N VAL A 22 9.80 -13.49 4.65
CA VAL A 22 10.68 -13.47 5.84
C VAL A 22 10.49 -12.21 6.67
N GLY A 23 10.14 -11.06 6.05
CA GLY A 23 9.83 -9.82 6.78
C GLY A 23 8.58 -9.91 7.67
N PHE A 24 7.68 -10.86 7.40
CA PHE A 24 6.42 -11.02 8.13
C PHE A 24 6.55 -11.90 9.39
N TYR A 25 7.61 -12.75 9.47
CA TYR A 25 7.79 -13.70 10.59
C TYR A 25 8.73 -13.20 11.70
N LEU A 26 9.41 -12.06 11.51
CA LEU A 26 10.38 -11.51 12.46
C LEU A 26 9.84 -10.33 13.29
N LEU A 27 8.52 -10.22 13.47
CA LEU A 27 8.02 -9.35 14.53
C LEU A 27 8.34 -9.99 15.88
N PRO A 28 9.14 -9.36 16.74
CA PRO A 28 9.41 -9.88 18.06
C PRO A 28 8.08 -9.99 18.82
N ARG A 29 7.75 -11.21 19.29
CA ARG A 29 6.74 -11.41 20.31
C ARG A 29 7.25 -10.74 21.57
N PHE A 30 6.90 -9.48 21.77
CA PHE A 30 7.05 -8.88 23.08
C PHE A 30 6.10 -9.61 24.02
N ALA A 31 6.68 -10.44 24.89
CA ALA A 31 5.98 -11.02 26.01
C ALA A 31 5.42 -9.85 26.84
N LEU A 32 4.10 -9.76 26.88
CA LEU A 32 3.39 -8.89 27.82
C LEU A 32 3.67 -9.40 29.21
N ALA A 33 4.54 -8.72 29.92
CA ALA A 33 4.61 -8.84 31.36
C ALA A 33 3.33 -8.22 31.95
N ASP A 34 2.58 -9.05 32.66
CA ASP A 34 1.43 -8.69 33.46
C ASP A 34 1.74 -7.56 34.44
N SER A 35 0.96 -6.48 34.40
CA SER A 35 0.49 -5.84 35.64
C SER A 35 -0.44 -4.64 35.36
N HIS A 36 -1.67 -4.75 35.84
CA HIS A 36 -2.51 -3.74 36.48
C HIS A 36 -3.35 -2.79 35.62
N GLN A 37 -4.64 -3.01 35.83
CA GLN A 37 -5.80 -2.10 35.71
C GLN A 37 -6.23 -1.78 34.26
N ALA A 38 -7.15 -2.66 33.84
CA ALA A 38 -8.07 -2.39 32.75
C ALA A 38 -8.93 -1.16 33.09
N HIS A 39 -8.44 0.02 32.72
CA HIS A 39 -9.33 1.06 32.25
C HIS A 39 -9.63 0.69 30.79
N GLU A 40 -10.79 0.09 30.61
CA GLU A 40 -11.39 -0.18 29.29
C GLU A 40 -11.79 1.17 28.69
N THR A 41 -10.80 1.99 28.34
CA THR A 41 -11.00 3.07 27.38
C THR A 41 -11.15 2.38 26.07
N ALA A 42 -12.38 2.29 25.58
CA ALA A 42 -12.70 1.87 24.22
C ALA A 42 -11.69 2.56 23.29
N HIS A 43 -10.71 1.80 22.80
CA HIS A 43 -9.63 2.33 21.97
C HIS A 43 -10.27 2.81 20.68
N LYS A 44 -10.45 4.14 20.56
CA LYS A 44 -11.01 4.74 19.37
C LYS A 44 -10.15 4.28 18.20
N PRO A 45 -10.72 3.63 17.17
CA PRO A 45 -9.94 3.17 16.03
C PRO A 45 -9.08 4.30 15.50
N GLN A 46 -7.78 4.06 15.34
CA GLN A 46 -6.89 5.07 14.81
C GLN A 46 -6.86 4.96 13.28
N PRO A 47 -7.17 6.05 12.57
CA PRO A 47 -7.07 6.08 11.12
C PRO A 47 -5.65 5.72 10.65
N VAL A 48 -5.60 4.89 9.62
CA VAL A 48 -4.37 4.44 8.99
C VAL A 48 -4.39 4.88 7.54
N LYS A 49 -3.24 5.31 7.01
CA LYS A 49 -3.08 5.70 5.62
C LYS A 49 -1.95 4.94 4.99
N THR A 50 -2.18 4.43 3.79
CA THR A 50 -1.10 4.00 2.92
C THR A 50 -0.86 5.05 1.86
N LEU A 51 0.40 5.43 1.68
CA LEU A 51 0.87 6.36 0.65
C LEU A 51 1.70 5.58 -0.35
N ASN A 52 1.22 5.51 -1.59
CA ASN A 52 1.92 4.86 -2.69
C ASN A 52 2.54 5.93 -3.58
N LEU A 53 3.87 6.02 -3.58
CA LEU A 53 4.65 6.90 -4.44
C LEU A 53 4.92 6.17 -5.76
N ILE A 54 4.51 6.75 -6.87
CA ILE A 54 4.49 6.10 -8.18
C ILE A 54 5.31 6.90 -9.19
N ASN A 55 6.18 6.20 -9.90
CA ASN A 55 6.87 6.72 -11.07
C ASN A 55 6.24 6.12 -12.33
N TYR A 56 5.91 6.98 -13.29
CA TYR A 56 5.31 6.55 -14.54
C TYR A 56 6.25 5.62 -15.35
N PRO A 57 5.71 4.71 -16.16
CA PRO A 57 6.51 3.87 -17.04
C PRO A 57 7.20 4.69 -18.13
N LEU A 58 8.12 4.07 -18.87
CA LEU A 58 8.80 4.72 -20.00
C LEU A 58 7.85 5.18 -21.10
N GLY A 59 6.67 4.52 -21.25
CA GLY A 59 5.57 4.94 -22.13
C GLY A 59 4.85 6.21 -21.68
N GLY A 60 5.13 6.68 -20.48
CA GLY A 60 4.64 7.93 -19.95
C GLY A 60 3.31 7.84 -19.18
N LYS A 61 2.77 9.03 -18.88
CA LYS A 61 1.59 9.22 -18.03
C LYS A 61 0.33 8.56 -18.60
N SER A 62 0.15 8.58 -19.92
CA SER A 62 -1.08 8.11 -20.57
C SER A 62 -1.32 6.62 -20.35
N GLU A 63 -0.28 5.80 -20.53
CA GLU A 63 -0.35 4.35 -20.34
C GLU A 63 -0.75 4.00 -18.90
N TYR A 64 -0.12 4.63 -17.91
CA TYR A 64 -0.48 4.48 -16.52
C TYR A 64 -1.93 4.90 -16.23
N LEU A 65 -2.38 6.03 -16.79
CA LEU A 65 -3.74 6.53 -16.52
C LEU A 65 -4.83 5.66 -17.16
N GLU A 66 -4.58 5.04 -18.30
CA GLU A 66 -5.50 4.07 -18.90
C GLU A 66 -5.67 2.86 -17.99
N TRP A 67 -4.56 2.28 -17.54
CA TRP A 67 -4.60 1.19 -16.59
C TRP A 67 -5.35 1.57 -15.29
N VAL A 68 -5.09 2.75 -14.72
CA VAL A 68 -5.76 3.21 -13.49
C VAL A 68 -7.27 3.38 -13.67
N LYS A 69 -7.77 3.74 -14.87
CA LYS A 69 -9.22 3.80 -15.12
C LYS A 69 -9.89 2.45 -14.97
N GLU A 70 -9.20 1.38 -15.34
CA GLU A 70 -9.72 0.01 -15.23
C GLU A 70 -9.66 -0.49 -13.80
N VAL A 71 -8.53 -0.32 -13.12
CA VAL A 71 -8.30 -0.91 -11.81
C VAL A 71 -8.71 -0.02 -10.63
N GLY A 72 -8.77 1.29 -10.84
CA GLY A 72 -9.07 2.27 -9.78
C GLY A 72 -10.35 2.01 -9.00
N PRO A 73 -11.47 1.65 -9.66
CA PRO A 73 -12.70 1.31 -8.95
C PRO A 73 -12.55 0.15 -7.97
N SER A 74 -11.66 -0.81 -8.23
CA SER A 74 -11.38 -1.95 -7.35
C SER A 74 -10.71 -1.56 -6.02
N LEU A 75 -10.15 -0.35 -5.95
CA LEU A 75 -9.58 0.17 -4.71
C LEU A 75 -10.65 0.66 -3.72
N VAL A 76 -11.88 0.90 -4.19
CA VAL A 76 -12.97 1.41 -3.34
C VAL A 76 -13.78 0.24 -2.79
N THR A 77 -13.22 -0.40 -1.77
CA THR A 77 -13.86 -1.52 -1.05
C THR A 77 -14.50 -1.04 0.25
N GLU A 78 -15.23 -1.93 0.95
CA GLU A 78 -15.89 -1.61 2.22
C GLU A 78 -14.92 -1.20 3.35
N GLU A 79 -13.67 -1.68 3.29
CA GLU A 79 -12.64 -1.36 4.27
C GLU A 79 -12.03 0.04 4.06
N VAL A 80 -12.21 0.61 2.89
CA VAL A 80 -11.56 1.85 2.48
C VAL A 80 -12.45 3.06 2.81
N ALA A 81 -11.96 3.94 3.67
CA ALA A 81 -12.64 5.18 4.01
C ALA A 81 -12.52 6.22 2.89
N ARG A 82 -11.37 6.24 2.20
CA ARG A 82 -11.11 7.20 1.12
C ARG A 82 -9.91 6.82 0.28
N VAL A 83 -9.99 7.10 -1.03
CA VAL A 83 -8.86 7.08 -1.96
C VAL A 83 -8.66 8.47 -2.53
N ARG A 84 -7.42 8.96 -2.56
CA ARG A 84 -7.03 10.23 -3.19
C ARG A 84 -5.78 10.02 -4.03
N SER A 85 -5.68 10.76 -5.11
CA SER A 85 -4.45 10.79 -5.90
C SER A 85 -4.02 12.22 -6.18
N TYR A 86 -2.70 12.42 -6.18
CA TYR A 86 -2.08 13.72 -6.39
C TYR A 86 -0.98 13.55 -7.44
N ASP A 87 -0.97 14.40 -8.45
CA ASP A 87 0.15 14.50 -9.37
C ASP A 87 1.20 15.44 -8.78
N ASN A 88 2.48 15.10 -8.95
CA ASN A 88 3.55 16.00 -8.57
C ASN A 88 3.54 17.23 -9.49
N PHE A 89 3.38 18.40 -8.90
CA PHE A 89 3.30 19.68 -9.63
C PHE A 89 4.57 19.96 -10.44
N GLU A 90 5.73 19.56 -9.94
CA GLU A 90 7.01 19.79 -10.62
C GLU A 90 7.30 18.76 -11.72
N GLY A 91 6.48 17.70 -11.84
CA GLY A 91 6.65 16.64 -12.84
C GLY A 91 7.89 15.76 -12.62
N THR A 92 8.54 15.87 -11.47
CA THR A 92 9.70 15.06 -11.08
C THR A 92 9.27 13.80 -10.33
N ASN A 93 10.21 12.89 -10.03
CA ASN A 93 9.95 11.70 -9.24
C ASN A 93 9.72 12.04 -7.75
N PRO A 94 8.73 11.44 -7.07
CA PRO A 94 7.69 10.60 -7.65
C PRO A 94 6.68 11.42 -8.47
N HIS A 95 6.20 10.88 -9.59
CA HIS A 95 5.25 11.59 -10.46
C HIS A 95 3.85 11.69 -9.86
N ARG A 96 3.46 10.70 -9.06
CA ARG A 96 2.13 10.61 -8.45
C ARG A 96 2.20 10.01 -7.05
N LEU A 97 1.32 10.49 -6.18
CA LEU A 97 1.00 9.93 -4.88
C LEU A 97 -0.43 9.39 -4.91
N VAL A 98 -0.63 8.14 -4.47
CA VAL A 98 -1.96 7.59 -4.19
C VAL A 98 -2.07 7.32 -2.70
N GLU A 99 -3.01 8.00 -2.05
CA GLU A 99 -3.35 7.86 -0.64
C GLU A 99 -4.60 6.99 -0.51
N ILE A 100 -4.52 5.94 0.30
CA ILE A 100 -5.66 5.12 0.70
C ILE A 100 -5.80 5.23 2.22
N GLU A 101 -6.96 5.69 2.68
CA GLU A 101 -7.28 5.90 4.08
C GLU A 101 -8.21 4.79 4.58
N PHE A 102 -7.92 4.25 5.76
CA PHE A 102 -8.67 3.22 6.46
C PHE A 102 -9.07 3.72 7.84
N ASN A 103 -10.21 3.26 8.36
CA ASN A 103 -10.64 3.63 9.71
C ASN A 103 -9.82 2.94 10.80
N SER A 104 -9.21 1.78 10.48
CA SER A 104 -8.42 1.00 11.43
C SER A 104 -7.28 0.22 10.73
N ILE A 105 -6.36 -0.32 11.54
CA ILE A 105 -5.32 -1.25 11.06
C ILE A 105 -5.97 -2.54 10.55
N GLU A 106 -7.02 -3.01 11.21
CA GLU A 106 -7.75 -4.21 10.84
C GLU A 106 -8.38 -4.09 9.45
N ASP A 107 -8.97 -2.94 9.13
CA ASP A 107 -9.54 -2.67 7.80
C ASP A 107 -8.45 -2.67 6.74
N MET A 108 -7.31 -2.00 6.99
CA MET A 108 -6.17 -2.05 6.09
C MET A 108 -5.69 -3.48 5.85
N GLN A 109 -5.60 -4.31 6.90
CA GLN A 109 -5.17 -5.70 6.78
C GLN A 109 -6.17 -6.56 6.00
N LYS A 110 -7.48 -6.36 6.19
CA LYS A 110 -8.52 -7.04 5.41
C LYS A 110 -8.40 -6.67 3.93
N PHE A 111 -8.30 -5.38 3.63
CA PHE A 111 -8.10 -4.87 2.27
C PHE A 111 -6.89 -5.53 1.60
N GLN A 112 -5.73 -5.55 2.27
CA GLN A 112 -4.50 -6.14 1.73
C GLN A 112 -4.58 -7.65 1.49
N ARG A 113 -5.49 -8.37 2.17
CA ARG A 113 -5.69 -9.82 1.99
C ARG A 113 -6.65 -10.17 0.86
N ARG A 114 -7.35 -9.21 0.29
CA ARG A 114 -8.23 -9.46 -0.85
C ARG A 114 -7.43 -9.92 -2.06
N SER A 115 -7.88 -10.99 -2.69
CA SER A 115 -7.20 -11.57 -3.86
C SER A 115 -7.09 -10.59 -5.02
N GLU A 116 -8.16 -9.81 -5.25
CA GLU A 116 -8.20 -8.77 -6.28
C GLU A 116 -7.19 -7.64 -6.01
N ILE A 117 -6.98 -7.26 -4.75
CA ILE A 117 -5.98 -6.25 -4.38
C ILE A 117 -4.57 -6.79 -4.54
N GLN A 118 -4.32 -8.04 -4.15
CA GLN A 118 -3.03 -8.68 -4.37
C GLN A 118 -2.69 -8.79 -5.85
N ALA A 119 -3.66 -9.18 -6.69
CA ALA A 119 -3.49 -9.23 -8.13
C ALA A 119 -3.16 -7.84 -8.71
N LEU A 120 -3.89 -6.80 -8.28
CA LEU A 120 -3.66 -5.42 -8.69
C LEU A 120 -2.26 -4.94 -8.30
N LEU A 121 -1.80 -5.22 -7.07
CA LEU A 121 -0.46 -4.84 -6.61
C LEU A 121 0.65 -5.57 -7.38
N GLN A 122 0.43 -6.82 -7.77
CA GLN A 122 1.36 -7.57 -8.63
C GLN A 122 1.41 -6.98 -10.03
N ASP A 123 0.24 -6.64 -10.61
CA ASP A 123 0.16 -6.06 -11.95
C ASP A 123 0.72 -4.63 -12.02
N MET A 124 0.68 -3.88 -10.92
CA MET A 124 1.20 -2.50 -10.86
C MET A 124 2.65 -2.38 -11.36
N SER A 125 3.47 -3.41 -11.16
CA SER A 125 4.85 -3.43 -11.64
C SER A 125 4.98 -3.43 -13.16
N ASN A 126 3.94 -3.84 -13.89
CA ASN A 126 3.89 -3.81 -15.36
C ASN A 126 3.53 -2.41 -15.89
N HIS A 127 2.92 -1.56 -15.06
CA HIS A 127 2.39 -0.25 -15.41
C HIS A 127 3.11 0.91 -14.74
N THR A 128 4.19 0.65 -14.01
CA THR A 128 5.01 1.67 -13.35
C THR A 128 6.50 1.37 -13.55
N SER A 129 7.33 2.41 -13.63
CA SER A 129 8.78 2.20 -13.63
C SER A 129 9.30 1.88 -12.22
N SER A 130 8.62 2.40 -11.20
CA SER A 130 8.81 2.01 -9.81
C SER A 130 7.64 2.49 -8.96
N SER A 131 7.41 1.78 -7.84
CA SER A 131 6.45 2.18 -6.82
C SER A 131 7.02 1.92 -5.43
N LYS A 132 6.60 2.75 -4.46
CA LYS A 132 7.00 2.59 -3.07
C LYS A 132 5.84 2.91 -2.15
N ALA A 133 5.47 1.95 -1.29
CA ALA A 133 4.38 2.10 -0.34
C ALA A 133 4.89 2.41 1.07
N TYR A 134 4.18 3.28 1.78
CA TYR A 134 4.39 3.60 3.18
C TYR A 134 3.08 3.53 3.93
N THR A 135 3.11 3.06 5.17
CA THR A 135 1.95 3.05 6.06
C THR A 135 2.17 4.03 7.21
N PHE A 136 1.16 4.84 7.47
CA PHE A 136 1.17 5.84 8.53
C PHE A 136 -0.06 5.68 9.43
N ILE A 137 0.15 5.87 10.72
CA ILE A 137 -0.91 5.94 11.71
C ILE A 137 -1.05 7.41 12.13
N GLN A 138 -2.27 7.94 12.06
CA GLN A 138 -2.53 9.31 12.47
C GLN A 138 -2.31 9.46 13.97
N ARG A 139 -1.44 10.38 14.37
CA ARG A 139 -1.13 10.66 15.78
C ARG A 139 -1.80 11.92 16.31
N SER A 140 -1.99 12.91 15.44
CA SER A 140 -2.59 14.19 15.82
C SER A 140 -3.32 14.80 14.63
N ASP A 141 -4.32 15.61 14.93
CA ASP A 141 -5.05 16.41 13.95
C ASP A 141 -5.20 17.83 14.52
N TYR A 142 -4.70 18.81 13.79
CA TYR A 142 -4.79 20.23 14.16
C TYR A 142 -5.66 20.94 13.13
N VAL A 143 -6.89 21.23 13.54
CA VAL A 143 -7.86 21.94 12.69
C VAL A 143 -7.92 23.41 13.13
N LYS A 144 -7.80 24.33 12.17
CA LYS A 144 -8.06 25.74 12.42
C LYS A 144 -9.55 25.90 12.78
N LEU A 145 -9.80 26.32 14.00
CA LEU A 145 -11.17 26.70 14.38
C LEU A 145 -11.57 27.92 13.57
N SER A 146 -12.73 27.84 12.89
CA SER A 146 -13.30 29.02 12.26
C SER A 146 -13.70 30.03 13.36
N PRO A 147 -13.43 31.33 13.19
CA PRO A 147 -13.83 32.35 14.11
C PRO A 147 -15.35 32.47 14.23
#